data_29e1e00518c21c3f9a3873c83d3974ac
#
_entry.id   29e1e00518c21c3f9a3873c83d3974ac
#
_cell.length_a   1.000
_cell.length_b   1.000
_cell.length_c   1.000
_cell.angle_alpha   90.00
_cell.angle_beta   90.00
_cell.angle_gamma   90.00
#
_symmetry.space_group_name_H-M   'P 1'
#
loop_
_entity.id
_entity.type
_entity.pdbx_description
1 polymer ?
#
loop_
_entity_poly.entity_id
_entity_poly.type
_entity_poly.pdbx_seq_one_letter_code
_entity_poly.pdbx_strand_id
1 'polypeptide(L)'
;MSYLFDQKTSHEAACEAAIKAGDTEKAVFHAAKAAEFGFALAERTGGAIGARHAEDAEGWLEIAGKLRQSPLPKAGNGSTAQRSNGSTIKRSNDPTIQRSNDQTIQRSNDQTIKRSNDQPPPSSDADEFLVAEDTGVTFDDIDGMAEAKAAIREMVILPMQAPEKAAALGIKAGGGVLLYGPPGNGKTMFGKAIAHEIAAPFFYASGAQIRSKWHGESEQKLSRLLHAAQSRPLAVLFLDEVDGLLPRRTAESSAVDNRLVTQFLSDVGGFKDSPNTLLILGATNKPWEIDEAVFRTGRFDEKLHIGVPDSAARLGMLRRSFKTAPLAPDVDLPAWAERLENYSGSDVVGLARKAAQIAFRRSIDESADPVVRASDLEAAVRAIPSSITPALLAQYDAFDRQRFG
;
A
#
# COMPACT_ATOMS: atom_id res chain seq x y z
N MET A 1 1.40 0.77 -19.62
CA MET A 1 2.66 1.37 -20.14
C MET A 1 3.42 2.08 -19.05
N SER A 2 2.79 2.92 -18.23
CA SER A 2 3.42 3.64 -17.10
C SER A 2 4.19 2.69 -16.17
N TYR A 3 3.57 1.60 -15.71
CA TYR A 3 4.21 0.64 -14.79
C TYR A 3 5.56 0.08 -15.29
N LEU A 4 5.64 -0.32 -16.56
CA LEU A 4 6.91 -0.88 -17.12
C LEU A 4 7.99 0.20 -17.22
N PHE A 5 7.59 1.42 -17.56
CA PHE A 5 8.51 2.56 -17.62
C PHE A 5 9.02 2.93 -16.24
N ASP A 6 8.14 2.98 -15.24
CA ASP A 6 8.48 3.30 -13.85
C ASP A 6 9.41 2.24 -13.25
N GLN A 7 9.14 0.94 -13.51
CA GLN A 7 10.01 -0.16 -13.08
C GLN A 7 11.39 -0.07 -13.73
N LYS A 8 11.46 0.17 -15.03
CA LYS A 8 12.72 0.36 -15.75
C LYS A 8 13.53 1.49 -15.10
N THR A 9 12.95 2.68 -14.96
CA THR A 9 13.63 3.86 -14.40
C THR A 9 14.09 3.63 -12.95
N SER A 10 13.28 2.95 -12.15
CA SER A 10 13.63 2.58 -10.78
C SER A 10 14.86 1.66 -10.73
N HIS A 11 14.93 0.65 -11.61
CA HIS A 11 16.07 -0.24 -11.67
C HIS A 11 17.33 0.43 -12.24
N GLU A 12 17.20 1.38 -13.16
CA GLU A 12 18.31 2.21 -13.65
C GLU A 12 18.94 3.02 -12.53
N ALA A 13 18.12 3.74 -11.75
CA ALA A 13 18.59 4.51 -10.60
C ALA A 13 19.22 3.63 -9.51
N ALA A 14 18.64 2.47 -9.24
CA ALA A 14 19.18 1.51 -8.27
C ALA A 14 20.50 0.89 -8.73
N CYS A 15 20.68 0.66 -10.04
CA CYS A 15 21.96 0.21 -10.60
C CYS A 15 23.06 1.25 -10.42
N GLU A 16 22.78 2.53 -10.73
CA GLU A 16 23.74 3.61 -10.52
C GLU A 16 24.14 3.77 -9.05
N ALA A 17 23.16 3.67 -8.14
CA ALA A 17 23.42 3.71 -6.70
C ALA A 17 24.31 2.54 -6.24
N ALA A 18 24.06 1.33 -6.73
CA ALA A 18 24.87 0.15 -6.42
C ALA A 18 26.31 0.29 -6.97
N ILE A 19 26.50 0.86 -8.17
CA ILE A 19 27.81 1.16 -8.74
C ILE A 19 28.57 2.15 -7.84
N LYS A 20 27.93 3.23 -7.41
CA LYS A 20 28.54 4.21 -6.49
C LYS A 20 28.91 3.61 -5.13
N ALA A 21 28.13 2.64 -4.66
CA ALA A 21 28.40 1.91 -3.41
C ALA A 21 29.45 0.79 -3.55
N GLY A 22 29.90 0.47 -4.77
CA GLY A 22 30.84 -0.64 -5.02
C GLY A 22 30.20 -2.02 -4.84
N ASP A 23 28.87 -2.13 -4.87
CA ASP A 23 28.12 -3.38 -4.73
C ASP A 23 27.88 -3.99 -6.13
N THR A 24 28.81 -4.80 -6.58
CA THR A 24 28.77 -5.40 -7.93
C THR A 24 27.56 -6.32 -8.11
N GLU A 25 27.17 -7.11 -7.11
CA GLU A 25 26.05 -8.06 -7.23
C GLU A 25 24.74 -7.34 -7.44
N LYS A 26 24.48 -6.30 -6.64
CA LYS A 26 23.28 -5.46 -6.79
C LYS A 26 23.29 -4.69 -8.10
N ALA A 27 24.45 -4.13 -8.50
CA ALA A 27 24.56 -3.42 -9.76
C ALA A 27 24.23 -4.32 -10.96
N VAL A 28 24.76 -5.54 -11.00
CA VAL A 28 24.45 -6.54 -12.04
C VAL A 28 22.98 -6.92 -12.04
N PHE A 29 22.38 -7.15 -10.86
CA PHE A 29 20.97 -7.49 -10.74
C PHE A 29 20.06 -6.37 -11.29
N HIS A 30 20.31 -5.13 -10.89
CA HIS A 30 19.49 -4.00 -11.33
C HIS A 30 19.69 -3.66 -12.81
N ALA A 31 20.89 -3.77 -13.36
CA ALA A 31 21.14 -3.61 -14.79
C ALA A 31 20.36 -4.65 -15.62
N ALA A 32 20.39 -5.93 -15.20
CA ALA A 32 19.64 -6.97 -15.89
C ALA A 32 18.12 -6.75 -15.83
N LYS A 33 17.60 -6.26 -14.71
CA LYS A 33 16.18 -5.93 -14.55
C LYS A 33 15.76 -4.70 -15.39
N ALA A 34 16.58 -3.66 -15.47
CA ALA A 34 16.34 -2.51 -16.33
C ALA A 34 16.24 -2.94 -17.81
N ALA A 35 17.11 -3.85 -18.25
CA ALA A 35 17.05 -4.42 -19.59
C ALA A 35 15.75 -5.23 -19.83
N GLU A 36 15.36 -6.08 -18.89
CA GLU A 36 14.13 -6.88 -18.99
C GLU A 36 12.89 -6.00 -19.18
N PHE A 37 12.76 -4.95 -18.37
CA PHE A 37 11.64 -4.00 -18.50
C PHE A 37 11.74 -3.14 -19.78
N GLY A 38 12.94 -2.81 -20.24
CA GLY A 38 13.19 -2.12 -21.50
C GLY A 38 12.73 -2.92 -22.71
N PHE A 39 13.03 -4.22 -22.78
CA PHE A 39 12.53 -5.09 -23.84
C PHE A 39 11.02 -5.28 -23.78
N ALA A 40 10.43 -5.42 -22.59
CA ALA A 40 8.98 -5.50 -22.44
C ALA A 40 8.27 -4.19 -22.90
N LEU A 41 8.91 -3.03 -22.74
CA LEU A 41 8.44 -1.76 -23.29
C LEU A 41 8.56 -1.75 -24.82
N ALA A 42 9.67 -2.24 -25.36
CA ALA A 42 9.90 -2.32 -26.82
C ALA A 42 8.81 -3.13 -27.52
N GLU A 43 8.48 -4.30 -26.98
CA GLU A 43 7.42 -5.17 -27.54
C GLU A 43 6.04 -4.50 -27.50
N ARG A 44 5.74 -3.71 -26.47
CA ARG A 44 4.43 -3.07 -26.30
C ARG A 44 4.26 -1.76 -27.05
N THR A 45 5.34 -1.05 -27.34
CA THR A 45 5.29 0.25 -28.02
C THR A 45 5.40 0.13 -29.54
N GLY A 46 6.20 -0.81 -30.05
CA GLY A 46 6.41 -1.00 -31.49
C GLY A 46 7.02 0.21 -32.22
N GLY A 47 7.26 0.07 -33.51
CA GLY A 47 7.75 1.17 -34.35
C GLY A 47 9.06 1.80 -33.88
N ALA A 48 9.28 3.08 -34.20
CA ALA A 48 10.50 3.80 -33.86
C ALA A 48 10.72 4.00 -32.35
N ILE A 49 9.65 4.06 -31.57
CA ILE A 49 9.71 4.19 -30.10
C ILE A 49 10.13 2.85 -29.50
N GLY A 50 9.56 1.73 -29.97
CA GLY A 50 9.96 0.39 -29.54
C GLY A 50 11.41 0.09 -29.85
N ALA A 51 11.91 0.49 -31.03
CA ALA A 51 13.32 0.33 -31.39
C ALA A 51 14.27 1.08 -30.42
N ARG A 52 13.92 2.28 -29.99
CA ARG A 52 14.70 3.03 -28.98
C ARG A 52 14.72 2.33 -27.62
N HIS A 53 13.60 1.78 -27.18
CA HIS A 53 13.53 1.02 -25.92
C HIS A 53 14.36 -0.27 -26.00
N ALA A 54 14.40 -0.93 -27.16
CA ALA A 54 15.24 -2.11 -27.38
C ALA A 54 16.73 -1.77 -27.32
N GLU A 55 17.15 -0.72 -28.03
CA GLU A 55 18.55 -0.23 -28.04
C GLU A 55 19.03 0.13 -26.61
N ASP A 56 18.18 0.82 -25.84
CA ASP A 56 18.47 1.20 -24.47
C ASP A 56 18.55 -0.04 -23.54
N ALA A 57 17.69 -1.04 -23.75
CA ALA A 57 17.73 -2.30 -23.03
C ALA A 57 19.02 -3.12 -23.32
N GLU A 58 19.47 -3.13 -24.57
CA GLU A 58 20.76 -3.75 -24.96
C GLU A 58 21.95 -3.07 -24.24
N GLY A 59 21.92 -1.73 -24.10
CA GLY A 59 22.91 -0.98 -23.33
C GLY A 59 22.99 -1.44 -21.86
N TRP A 60 21.86 -1.68 -21.22
CA TRP A 60 21.82 -2.17 -19.84
C TRP A 60 22.31 -3.61 -19.71
N LEU A 61 22.08 -4.49 -20.71
CA LEU A 61 22.68 -5.84 -20.76
C LEU A 61 24.20 -5.79 -20.89
N GLU A 62 24.70 -4.86 -21.69
CA GLU A 62 26.16 -4.67 -21.85
C GLU A 62 26.80 -4.21 -20.54
N ILE A 63 26.15 -3.27 -19.82
CA ILE A 63 26.59 -2.84 -18.47
C ILE A 63 26.64 -4.02 -17.51
N ALA A 64 25.57 -4.84 -17.45
CA ALA A 64 25.54 -6.03 -16.61
C ALA A 64 26.66 -7.03 -16.97
N GLY A 65 26.96 -7.20 -18.25
CA GLY A 65 28.06 -8.04 -18.74
C GLY A 65 29.43 -7.52 -18.31
N LYS A 66 29.67 -6.22 -18.46
CA LYS A 66 30.95 -5.57 -18.05
C LYS A 66 31.17 -5.67 -16.54
N LEU A 67 30.13 -5.46 -15.73
CA LEU A 67 30.22 -5.57 -14.28
C LEU A 67 30.49 -6.99 -13.80
N ARG A 68 30.03 -8.02 -14.52
CA ARG A 68 30.36 -9.44 -14.24
C ARG A 68 31.79 -9.77 -14.56
N GLN A 69 32.36 -9.20 -15.63
CA GLN A 69 33.75 -9.47 -16.05
C GLN A 69 34.79 -8.68 -15.25
N SER A 70 34.42 -7.47 -14.80
CA SER A 70 35.31 -6.59 -14.03
C SER A 70 34.55 -6.05 -12.81
N PRO A 71 34.54 -6.81 -11.69
CA PRO A 71 33.84 -6.39 -10.49
C PRO A 71 34.34 -5.04 -9.94
N LEU A 72 33.44 -4.25 -9.40
CA LEU A 72 33.74 -2.96 -8.78
C LEU A 72 34.64 -3.16 -7.55
N PRO A 73 35.63 -2.26 -7.31
CA PRO A 73 36.41 -2.32 -6.08
C PRO A 73 35.48 -2.08 -4.89
N LYS A 74 35.50 -2.99 -3.90
CA LYS A 74 34.73 -2.83 -2.66
C LYS A 74 35.12 -1.52 -1.99
N ALA A 75 34.18 -0.68 -1.65
CA ALA A 75 34.37 0.54 -0.87
C ALA A 75 35.01 0.16 0.48
N GLY A 76 36.33 0.42 0.61
CA GLY A 76 37.05 0.20 1.85
C GLY A 76 36.70 1.27 2.87
N ASN A 77 36.46 0.85 4.10
CA ASN A 77 36.42 1.75 5.25
C ASN A 77 37.71 2.58 5.29
N GLY A 78 37.56 3.88 5.17
CA GLY A 78 38.66 4.81 5.16
C GLY A 78 39.41 4.82 6.49
N SER A 79 40.72 4.54 6.39
CA SER A 79 41.70 4.95 7.39
C SER A 79 42.95 5.42 6.63
N THR A 80 43.31 6.63 6.96
CA THR A 80 44.37 7.50 6.54
C THR A 80 45.70 6.80 6.13
N ALA A 81 46.14 7.10 4.91
CA ALA A 81 47.46 6.75 4.45
C ALA A 81 48.49 7.83 4.87
N GLN A 82 49.52 7.45 5.63
CA GLN A 82 50.83 8.13 5.63
C GLN A 82 51.90 7.18 5.13
N ARG A 83 52.63 7.68 4.14
CA ARG A 83 53.82 7.03 3.54
C ARG A 83 54.98 7.02 4.53
N SER A 84 55.70 5.92 4.65
CA SER A 84 57.18 5.95 4.66
C SER A 84 57.76 4.56 4.43
N ASN A 85 58.85 4.55 3.69
CA ASN A 85 59.66 3.44 3.22
C ASN A 85 60.37 2.66 4.34
N GLY A 86 60.67 1.42 4.06
CA GLY A 86 61.97 0.85 4.53
C GLY A 86 61.89 -0.51 5.23
N SER A 87 62.16 -1.52 4.45
CA SER A 87 62.97 -2.73 4.68
C SER A 87 63.10 -3.42 6.06
N THR A 88 63.01 -4.74 5.94
CA THR A 88 63.84 -5.80 6.57
C THR A 88 63.28 -6.59 7.77
N ILE A 89 62.92 -7.79 7.46
CA ILE A 89 63.04 -9.11 8.12
C ILE A 89 63.60 -9.15 9.55
N LYS A 90 62.86 -9.79 10.50
CA LYS A 90 63.32 -11.01 11.21
C LYS A 90 62.24 -11.62 12.12
N ARG A 91 62.24 -12.96 12.09
CA ARG A 91 61.45 -13.89 12.91
C ARG A 91 61.92 -13.89 14.37
N SER A 92 61.00 -14.19 15.32
CA SER A 92 61.14 -15.29 16.30
C SER A 92 59.97 -15.36 17.31
N ASN A 93 59.37 -16.50 17.31
CA ASN A 93 58.90 -17.38 18.41
C ASN A 93 58.52 -16.79 19.78
N ASP A 94 57.23 -16.93 20.17
CA ASP A 94 56.58 -17.79 21.19
C ASP A 94 57.21 -17.91 22.58
N PRO A 95 56.46 -18.46 23.56
CA PRO A 95 55.16 -18.16 24.17
C PRO A 95 55.29 -17.92 25.69
N THR A 96 54.24 -17.58 26.41
CA THR A 96 53.86 -18.19 27.72
C THR A 96 52.66 -17.51 28.42
N ILE A 97 51.72 -18.31 28.67
CA ILE A 97 50.64 -18.37 29.60
C ILE A 97 50.90 -17.66 30.96
N GLN A 98 49.90 -16.94 31.48
CA GLN A 98 49.36 -17.23 32.83
C GLN A 98 48.04 -16.50 33.14
N ARG A 99 47.18 -17.29 33.79
CA ARG A 99 45.90 -16.93 34.41
C ARG A 99 46.10 -16.15 35.72
N SER A 100 45.16 -15.28 36.06
CA SER A 100 44.58 -15.32 37.44
C SER A 100 43.29 -14.50 37.51
N ASN A 101 42.31 -15.09 38.18
CA ASN A 101 41.05 -14.55 38.67
C ASN A 101 41.27 -13.45 39.69
N ASP A 102 40.42 -12.47 39.81
CA ASP A 102 39.42 -12.39 40.91
C ASP A 102 38.72 -11.04 40.94
N GLN A 103 37.43 -11.16 41.11
CA GLN A 103 36.42 -10.34 41.77
C GLN A 103 36.80 -8.95 42.34
N THR A 104 35.98 -7.95 42.05
CA THR A 104 35.24 -7.25 43.12
C THR A 104 34.18 -6.33 42.52
N ILE A 105 32.94 -6.51 42.96
CA ILE A 105 31.79 -5.66 42.77
C ILE A 105 31.94 -4.41 43.63
N GLN A 106 31.80 -3.22 43.02
CA GLN A 106 31.31 -2.06 43.77
C GLN A 106 30.43 -1.15 42.93
N ARG A 107 29.21 -0.94 43.45
CA ARG A 107 28.23 0.05 42.98
C ARG A 107 28.74 1.46 43.29
N SER A 108 28.54 2.36 42.32
CA SER A 108 28.24 3.76 42.67
C SER A 108 27.36 4.35 41.55
N ASN A 109 26.17 4.77 41.97
CA ASN A 109 25.31 5.70 41.27
C ASN A 109 26.07 7.00 41.01
N ASP A 110 26.03 7.52 39.78
CA ASP A 110 25.66 8.90 39.59
C ASP A 110 25.32 9.23 38.14
N GLN A 111 24.14 9.70 38.03
CA GLN A 111 23.49 10.58 37.08
C GLN A 111 24.41 11.35 36.14
N THR A 112 24.19 11.27 34.85
CA THR A 112 23.86 12.36 33.93
C THR A 112 23.67 11.81 32.54
N ILE A 113 22.43 11.42 32.17
CA ILE A 113 22.05 11.17 30.79
C ILE A 113 21.89 12.55 30.14
N LYS A 114 22.91 12.98 29.44
CA LYS A 114 22.77 14.01 28.42
C LYS A 114 21.95 13.41 27.31
N ARG A 115 20.73 13.89 27.14
CA ARG A 115 19.96 13.70 25.91
C ARG A 115 20.74 14.32 24.76
N SER A 116 21.44 13.51 23.99
CA SER A 116 21.87 13.88 22.66
C SER A 116 20.63 13.93 21.77
N ASN A 117 20.40 15.07 21.15
CA ASN A 117 19.47 15.23 20.04
C ASN A 117 19.99 14.36 18.89
N ASP A 118 19.61 13.11 18.85
CA ASP A 118 19.68 12.31 17.63
C ASP A 118 18.41 12.60 16.84
N GLN A 119 18.52 13.55 15.92
CA GLN A 119 17.62 13.58 14.77
C GLN A 119 17.73 12.23 14.06
N PRO A 120 16.61 11.58 13.73
CA PRO A 120 16.68 10.37 12.94
C PRO A 120 17.33 10.68 11.58
N PRO A 121 18.07 9.73 11.00
CA PRO A 121 18.67 9.91 9.69
C PRO A 121 17.60 10.19 8.63
N PRO A 122 17.88 11.02 7.61
CA PRO A 122 16.87 11.40 6.63
C PRO A 122 16.41 10.19 5.80
N SER A 123 15.14 9.88 5.86
CA SER A 123 14.22 9.48 4.80
C SER A 123 14.63 8.41 3.76
N SER A 124 15.07 7.22 4.14
CA SER A 124 15.02 6.07 3.22
C SER A 124 13.88 5.09 3.54
N ASP A 125 13.46 5.02 4.81
CA ASP A 125 12.41 4.09 5.25
C ASP A 125 11.00 4.70 5.20
N ALA A 126 10.90 6.03 5.20
CA ALA A 126 9.61 6.74 5.15
C ALA A 126 8.94 6.63 3.77
N ASP A 127 9.73 6.51 2.70
CA ASP A 127 9.22 6.49 1.33
C ASP A 127 8.82 5.09 0.85
N GLU A 128 9.20 4.02 1.57
CA GLU A 128 8.86 2.63 1.20
C GLU A 128 7.33 2.40 1.12
N PHE A 129 6.56 3.06 1.97
CA PHE A 129 5.10 2.89 2.08
C PHE A 129 4.31 4.10 1.58
N LEU A 130 5.00 5.17 1.20
CA LEU A 130 4.36 6.35 0.61
C LEU A 130 3.96 6.05 -0.83
N VAL A 131 2.65 6.07 -1.09
CA VAL A 131 2.11 5.83 -2.45
C VAL A 131 2.04 7.13 -3.24
N ALA A 132 1.60 8.21 -2.60
CA ALA A 132 1.45 9.51 -3.24
C ALA A 132 1.40 10.64 -2.20
N GLU A 133 1.97 11.80 -2.55
CA GLU A 133 1.76 13.04 -1.78
C GLU A 133 0.33 13.57 -2.01
N ASP A 134 -0.22 13.38 -3.22
CA ASP A 134 -1.63 13.58 -3.54
C ASP A 134 -2.11 12.41 -4.41
N THR A 135 -3.22 11.79 -4.00
CA THR A 135 -3.77 10.64 -4.70
C THR A 135 -4.47 11.00 -6.01
N GLY A 136 -4.88 12.25 -6.18
CA GLY A 136 -5.68 12.73 -7.31
C GLY A 136 -7.07 12.08 -7.45
N VAL A 137 -7.50 11.28 -6.47
CA VAL A 137 -8.83 10.64 -6.45
C VAL A 137 -9.76 11.49 -5.63
N THR A 138 -10.88 11.89 -6.21
CA THR A 138 -11.91 12.72 -5.56
C THR A 138 -13.14 11.89 -5.20
N PHE A 139 -14.02 12.43 -4.35
CA PHE A 139 -15.32 11.78 -4.10
C PHE A 139 -16.24 11.75 -5.32
N ASP A 140 -15.99 12.59 -6.34
CA ASP A 140 -16.73 12.56 -7.60
C ASP A 140 -16.36 11.37 -8.48
N ASP A 141 -15.18 10.75 -8.23
CA ASP A 141 -14.77 9.52 -8.89
C ASP A 141 -15.46 8.27 -8.32
N ILE A 142 -16.16 8.42 -7.20
CA ILE A 142 -16.86 7.35 -6.49
C ILE A 142 -18.36 7.52 -6.64
N ASP A 143 -18.97 6.64 -7.42
CA ASP A 143 -20.42 6.64 -7.60
C ASP A 143 -21.14 6.15 -6.33
N GLY A 144 -22.18 6.86 -5.90
CA GLY A 144 -22.99 6.51 -4.72
C GLY A 144 -22.29 6.78 -3.38
N MET A 145 -22.56 5.95 -2.38
CA MET A 145 -22.02 6.03 -1.01
C MET A 145 -22.32 7.37 -0.32
N ALA A 146 -23.49 7.98 -0.57
CA ALA A 146 -23.82 9.32 -0.06
C ALA A 146 -23.74 9.39 1.47
N GLU A 147 -24.27 8.39 2.17
CA GLU A 147 -24.23 8.31 3.63
C GLU A 147 -22.78 8.16 4.15
N ALA A 148 -21.99 7.29 3.53
CA ALA A 148 -20.58 7.11 3.91
C ALA A 148 -19.76 8.38 3.67
N LYS A 149 -19.98 9.07 2.55
CA LYS A 149 -19.33 10.35 2.25
C LYS A 149 -19.74 11.45 3.25
N ALA A 150 -21.01 11.52 3.62
CA ALA A 150 -21.50 12.47 4.64
C ALA A 150 -20.88 12.16 6.01
N ALA A 151 -20.91 10.90 6.44
CA ALA A 151 -20.37 10.48 7.72
C ALA A 151 -18.86 10.77 7.83
N ILE A 152 -18.05 10.42 6.83
CA ILE A 152 -16.61 10.70 6.86
C ILE A 152 -16.31 12.20 6.82
N ARG A 153 -17.15 12.99 6.13
CA ARG A 153 -17.01 14.44 6.12
C ARG A 153 -17.20 15.03 7.51
N GLU A 154 -18.22 14.58 8.25
CA GLU A 154 -18.50 15.06 9.61
C GLU A 154 -17.46 14.56 10.61
N MET A 155 -17.11 13.27 10.59
CA MET A 155 -16.23 12.64 11.58
C MET A 155 -14.76 13.02 11.41
N VAL A 156 -14.29 13.24 10.18
CA VAL A 156 -12.87 13.39 9.87
C VAL A 156 -12.55 14.70 9.18
N ILE A 157 -13.20 14.99 8.04
CA ILE A 157 -12.78 16.09 7.19
C ILE A 157 -13.03 17.44 7.86
N LEU A 158 -14.23 17.68 8.41
CA LEU A 158 -14.56 18.93 9.07
C LEU A 158 -13.71 19.21 10.31
N PRO A 159 -13.44 18.25 11.24
CA PRO A 159 -12.51 18.47 12.33
C PRO A 159 -11.09 18.80 11.88
N MET A 160 -10.62 18.22 10.77
CA MET A 160 -9.30 18.52 10.23
C MET A 160 -9.22 19.88 9.53
N GLN A 161 -10.32 20.32 8.89
CA GLN A 161 -10.40 21.63 8.25
C GLN A 161 -10.59 22.78 9.25
N ALA A 162 -11.11 22.50 10.44
CA ALA A 162 -11.38 23.49 11.48
C ALA A 162 -10.88 23.02 12.87
N PRO A 163 -9.56 22.76 13.03
CA PRO A 163 -9.00 22.13 14.21
C PRO A 163 -9.24 22.93 15.51
N GLU A 164 -9.20 24.26 15.45
CA GLU A 164 -9.47 25.13 16.62
C GLU A 164 -10.91 24.98 17.12
N LYS A 165 -11.88 24.92 16.21
CA LYS A 165 -13.29 24.75 16.58
C LYS A 165 -13.55 23.33 17.12
N ALA A 166 -12.92 22.34 16.51
CA ALA A 166 -12.99 20.95 16.96
C ALA A 166 -12.43 20.82 18.39
N ALA A 167 -11.23 21.39 18.63
CA ALA A 167 -10.58 21.38 19.94
C ALA A 167 -11.43 22.08 21.02
N ALA A 168 -12.07 23.21 20.71
CA ALA A 168 -12.97 23.92 21.63
C ALA A 168 -14.17 23.06 22.09
N LEU A 169 -14.55 22.07 21.28
CA LEU A 169 -15.63 21.10 21.58
C LEU A 169 -15.11 19.75 22.07
N GLY A 170 -13.79 19.63 22.29
CA GLY A 170 -13.16 18.35 22.69
C GLY A 170 -13.08 17.30 21.57
N ILE A 171 -13.34 17.69 20.32
CA ILE A 171 -13.25 16.82 19.15
C ILE A 171 -11.80 16.78 18.69
N LYS A 172 -11.22 15.59 18.58
CA LYS A 172 -9.85 15.42 18.09
C LYS A 172 -9.86 15.28 16.56
N ALA A 173 -8.96 16.02 15.91
CA ALA A 173 -8.65 15.78 14.50
C ALA A 173 -7.79 14.51 14.38
N GLY A 174 -8.07 13.67 13.38
CA GLY A 174 -7.37 12.39 13.21
C GLY A 174 -7.99 11.25 14.00
N GLY A 175 -7.26 10.15 14.17
CA GLY A 175 -7.76 8.93 14.82
C GLY A 175 -7.87 7.76 13.87
N GLY A 176 -8.66 6.75 14.21
CA GLY A 176 -8.83 5.54 13.42
C GLY A 176 -10.25 5.33 12.93
N VAL A 177 -10.41 5.05 11.64
CA VAL A 177 -11.68 4.68 11.01
C VAL A 177 -11.54 3.32 10.35
N LEU A 178 -12.42 2.38 10.70
CA LEU A 178 -12.53 1.11 10.03
C LEU A 178 -13.53 1.18 8.88
N LEU A 179 -13.08 0.99 7.66
CA LEU A 179 -13.91 0.80 6.48
C LEU A 179 -14.18 -0.70 6.30
N TYR A 180 -15.42 -1.14 6.45
CA TYR A 180 -15.77 -2.55 6.33
C TYR A 180 -16.94 -2.76 5.37
N GLY A 181 -17.04 -3.95 4.80
CA GLY A 181 -18.11 -4.30 3.87
C GLY A 181 -17.65 -5.26 2.78
N PRO A 182 -18.54 -5.67 1.87
CA PRO A 182 -18.23 -6.67 0.85
C PRO A 182 -17.04 -6.28 -0.03
N PRO A 183 -16.30 -7.27 -0.56
CA PRO A 183 -15.17 -7.02 -1.45
C PRO A 183 -15.63 -6.34 -2.75
N GLY A 184 -14.71 -5.59 -3.37
CA GLY A 184 -14.98 -4.95 -4.66
C GLY A 184 -15.82 -3.68 -4.62
N ASN A 185 -16.15 -3.14 -3.44
CA ASN A 185 -16.97 -1.93 -3.28
C ASN A 185 -16.14 -0.65 -3.04
N GLY A 186 -14.87 -0.63 -3.42
CA GLY A 186 -14.10 0.62 -3.51
C GLY A 186 -13.55 1.17 -2.19
N LYS A 187 -13.41 0.37 -1.10
CA LYS A 187 -12.85 0.81 0.19
C LYS A 187 -11.51 1.52 0.04
N THR A 188 -10.60 0.97 -0.75
CA THR A 188 -9.27 1.57 -0.99
C THR A 188 -9.37 2.88 -1.78
N MET A 189 -10.30 2.95 -2.74
CA MET A 189 -10.57 4.16 -3.51
C MET A 189 -11.17 5.27 -2.63
N PHE A 190 -12.05 4.88 -1.69
CA PHE A 190 -12.62 5.78 -0.69
C PHE A 190 -11.54 6.36 0.25
N GLY A 191 -10.59 5.54 0.70
CA GLY A 191 -9.45 6.00 1.49
C GLY A 191 -8.56 6.99 0.73
N LYS A 192 -8.34 6.78 -0.57
CA LYS A 192 -7.61 7.72 -1.43
C LYS A 192 -8.33 9.05 -1.59
N ALA A 193 -9.66 9.02 -1.74
CA ALA A 193 -10.46 10.23 -1.84
C ALA A 193 -10.43 11.04 -0.54
N ILE A 194 -10.46 10.38 0.63
CA ILE A 194 -10.29 11.06 1.92
C ILE A 194 -8.95 11.78 1.98
N ALA A 195 -7.85 11.12 1.60
CA ALA A 195 -6.52 11.73 1.64
C ALA A 195 -6.41 12.96 0.73
N HIS A 196 -7.01 12.90 -0.46
CA HIS A 196 -7.09 14.03 -1.39
C HIS A 196 -7.88 15.21 -0.79
N GLU A 197 -9.05 14.96 -0.21
CA GLU A 197 -9.92 15.99 0.37
C GLU A 197 -9.27 16.77 1.54
N ILE A 198 -8.40 16.12 2.30
CA ILE A 198 -7.67 16.75 3.41
C ILE A 198 -6.24 17.18 3.00
N ALA A 199 -5.89 17.06 1.73
CA ALA A 199 -4.57 17.36 1.17
C ALA A 199 -3.41 16.70 1.96
N ALA A 200 -3.56 15.41 2.29
CA ALA A 200 -2.62 14.64 3.09
C ALA A 200 -1.89 13.58 2.26
N PRO A 201 -0.58 13.36 2.48
CA PRO A 201 0.14 12.25 1.89
C PRO A 201 -0.49 10.90 2.28
N PHE A 202 -0.55 9.99 1.30
CA PHE A 202 -1.21 8.70 1.41
C PHE A 202 -0.19 7.57 1.53
N PHE A 203 -0.11 6.98 2.71
CA PHE A 203 0.66 5.78 3.01
C PHE A 203 -0.24 4.56 2.87
N TYR A 204 0.28 3.48 2.29
CA TYR A 204 -0.47 2.25 2.06
C TYR A 204 0.34 1.02 2.45
N ALA A 205 -0.31 0.09 3.14
CA ALA A 205 0.21 -1.26 3.29
C ALA A 205 -0.95 -2.26 3.36
N SER A 206 -0.77 -3.43 2.74
CA SER A 206 -1.65 -4.57 2.95
C SER A 206 -1.12 -5.50 4.04
N GLY A 207 -2.01 -6.30 4.62
CA GLY A 207 -1.62 -7.32 5.58
C GLY A 207 -0.53 -8.26 5.04
N ALA A 208 -0.59 -8.60 3.75
CA ALA A 208 0.41 -9.44 3.09
C ALA A 208 1.80 -8.78 2.97
N GLN A 209 1.88 -7.45 2.77
CA GLN A 209 3.15 -6.72 2.70
C GLN A 209 3.84 -6.61 4.06
N ILE A 210 3.07 -6.48 5.14
CA ILE A 210 3.59 -6.40 6.51
C ILE A 210 4.04 -7.78 7.00
N ARG A 211 3.28 -8.83 6.69
CA ARG A 211 3.61 -10.19 7.14
C ARG A 211 4.89 -10.71 6.51
N SER A 212 5.80 -11.18 7.33
CA SER A 212 7.04 -11.83 6.92
C SER A 212 7.14 -13.22 7.54
N LYS A 213 7.89 -14.11 6.89
CA LYS A 213 8.22 -15.44 7.41
C LYS A 213 9.25 -15.39 8.54
N TRP A 214 9.96 -14.28 8.71
CA TRP A 214 11.03 -14.13 9.70
C TRP A 214 10.53 -13.51 10.99
N HIS A 215 10.99 -14.03 12.13
CA HIS A 215 10.60 -13.59 13.46
C HIS A 215 10.99 -12.11 13.69
N GLY A 216 10.05 -11.29 14.15
CA GLY A 216 10.28 -9.89 14.52
C GLY A 216 10.29 -8.90 13.33
N GLU A 217 10.35 -9.38 12.10
CA GLU A 217 10.40 -8.50 10.92
C GLU A 217 9.05 -7.83 10.63
N SER A 218 7.95 -8.56 10.88
CA SER A 218 6.60 -8.03 10.69
C SER A 218 6.28 -6.89 11.66
N GLU A 219 6.65 -7.07 12.94
CA GLU A 219 6.46 -6.06 13.99
C GLU A 219 7.30 -4.81 13.68
N GLN A 220 8.54 -4.99 13.23
CA GLN A 220 9.42 -3.87 12.84
C GLN A 220 8.91 -3.13 11.60
N LYS A 221 8.39 -3.84 10.59
CA LYS A 221 7.80 -3.22 9.40
C LYS A 221 6.57 -2.38 9.76
N LEU A 222 5.68 -2.94 10.59
CA LEU A 222 4.49 -2.24 11.06
C LEU A 222 4.87 -0.97 11.83
N SER A 223 5.81 -1.07 12.76
CA SER A 223 6.28 0.06 13.55
C SER A 223 6.95 1.13 12.68
N ARG A 224 7.81 0.75 11.72
CA ARG A 224 8.42 1.70 10.77
C ARG A 224 7.37 2.43 9.94
N LEU A 225 6.38 1.72 9.41
CA LEU A 225 5.27 2.30 8.66
C LEU A 225 4.50 3.33 9.49
N LEU A 226 4.11 2.96 10.72
CA LEU A 226 3.38 3.84 11.64
C LEU A 226 4.20 5.10 11.98
N HIS A 227 5.48 4.95 12.30
CA HIS A 227 6.38 6.07 12.59
C HIS A 227 6.65 6.95 11.37
N ALA A 228 6.80 6.35 10.18
CA ALA A 228 6.97 7.10 8.93
C ALA A 228 5.76 8.01 8.64
N ALA A 229 4.55 7.46 8.74
CA ALA A 229 3.32 8.24 8.58
C ALA A 229 3.18 9.31 9.69
N GLN A 230 3.46 8.96 10.95
CA GLN A 230 3.39 9.88 12.09
C GLN A 230 4.43 11.00 12.05
N SER A 231 5.53 10.83 11.33
CA SER A 231 6.56 11.88 11.17
C SER A 231 6.09 13.07 10.31
N ARG A 232 5.03 12.90 9.53
CA ARG A 232 4.44 13.98 8.73
C ARG A 232 3.51 14.84 9.58
N PRO A 233 3.44 16.16 9.37
CA PRO A 233 2.53 17.05 10.10
C PRO A 233 1.07 16.62 9.99
N LEU A 234 0.68 16.11 8.80
CA LEU A 234 -0.60 15.49 8.51
C LEU A 234 -0.33 14.30 7.59
N ALA A 235 -0.98 13.15 7.84
CA ALA A 235 -0.89 11.98 6.98
C ALA A 235 -2.13 11.10 7.07
N VAL A 236 -2.41 10.36 5.99
CA VAL A 236 -3.34 9.24 5.96
C VAL A 236 -2.57 7.95 5.81
N LEU A 237 -2.75 7.05 6.75
CA LEU A 237 -2.26 5.67 6.68
C LEU A 237 -3.40 4.73 6.39
N PHE A 238 -3.36 4.07 5.23
CA PHE A 238 -4.33 3.08 4.83
C PHE A 238 -3.77 1.67 5.01
N LEU A 239 -4.42 0.90 5.88
CA LEU A 239 -4.11 -0.51 6.13
C LEU A 239 -5.18 -1.37 5.46
N ASP A 240 -4.82 -2.08 4.39
CA ASP A 240 -5.73 -2.99 3.69
C ASP A 240 -5.67 -4.40 4.29
N GLU A 241 -6.80 -5.13 4.22
CA GLU A 241 -6.92 -6.48 4.76
C GLU A 241 -6.52 -6.55 6.25
N VAL A 242 -7.06 -5.61 7.05
CA VAL A 242 -6.74 -5.48 8.49
C VAL A 242 -7.06 -6.76 9.27
N ASP A 243 -8.05 -7.54 8.85
CA ASP A 243 -8.37 -8.85 9.40
C ASP A 243 -7.17 -9.80 9.34
N GLY A 244 -6.39 -9.75 8.25
CA GLY A 244 -5.14 -10.50 8.13
C GLY A 244 -3.99 -9.94 8.99
N LEU A 245 -3.99 -8.64 9.28
CA LEU A 245 -2.93 -7.98 10.04
C LEU A 245 -3.17 -8.06 11.56
N LEU A 246 -4.42 -7.85 11.98
CA LEU A 246 -4.85 -7.75 13.37
C LEU A 246 -5.94 -8.80 13.71
N PRO A 247 -5.68 -10.09 13.49
CA PRO A 247 -6.69 -11.13 13.67
C PRO A 247 -7.13 -11.26 15.11
N ARG A 248 -8.35 -11.74 15.31
CA ARG A 248 -8.90 -12.04 16.63
C ARG A 248 -8.02 -13.05 17.36
N ARG A 249 -7.63 -12.74 18.59
CA ARG A 249 -6.84 -13.64 19.43
C ARG A 249 -7.72 -14.79 19.94
N THR A 250 -7.35 -16.00 19.58
CA THR A 250 -7.94 -17.25 20.05
C THR A 250 -6.88 -18.11 20.73
N ALA A 251 -7.27 -19.20 21.38
CA ALA A 251 -6.31 -20.14 21.96
C ALA A 251 -5.37 -20.77 20.92
N GLU A 252 -5.79 -20.78 19.65
CA GLU A 252 -5.04 -21.35 18.53
C GLU A 252 -4.25 -20.31 17.73
N SER A 253 -4.37 -19.02 18.09
CA SER A 253 -3.67 -17.93 17.39
C SER A 253 -2.16 -18.08 17.51
N SER A 254 -1.44 -17.84 16.41
CA SER A 254 0.02 -17.91 16.42
C SER A 254 0.64 -16.84 17.33
N ALA A 255 1.82 -17.15 17.89
CA ALA A 255 2.56 -16.17 18.70
C ALA A 255 2.95 -14.92 17.89
N VAL A 256 3.08 -15.04 16.57
CA VAL A 256 3.36 -13.91 15.66
C VAL A 256 2.15 -12.98 15.55
N ASP A 257 0.95 -13.54 15.34
CA ASP A 257 -0.28 -12.75 15.24
C ASP A 257 -0.53 -11.97 16.54
N ASN A 258 -0.37 -12.63 17.69
CA ASN A 258 -0.53 -11.98 18.98
C ASN A 258 0.45 -10.82 19.21
N ARG A 259 1.70 -10.95 18.72
CA ARG A 259 2.70 -9.87 18.80
C ARG A 259 2.38 -8.71 17.87
N LEU A 260 1.96 -8.97 16.63
CA LEU A 260 1.54 -7.91 15.69
C LEU A 260 0.39 -7.08 16.26
N VAL A 261 -0.65 -7.74 16.78
CA VAL A 261 -1.76 -7.04 17.43
C VAL A 261 -1.24 -6.20 18.60
N THR A 262 -0.40 -6.77 19.47
CA THR A 262 0.15 -6.06 20.62
C THR A 262 1.01 -4.86 20.21
N GLN A 263 1.85 -5.02 19.17
CA GLN A 263 2.69 -3.94 18.64
C GLN A 263 1.83 -2.81 18.09
N PHE A 264 0.85 -3.11 17.24
CA PHE A 264 -0.09 -2.12 16.72
C PHE A 264 -0.79 -1.33 17.84
N LEU A 265 -1.30 -2.05 18.85
CA LEU A 265 -2.00 -1.43 19.98
C LEU A 265 -1.10 -0.52 20.82
N SER A 266 0.19 -0.87 20.93
CA SER A 266 1.21 -0.07 21.62
C SER A 266 1.55 1.19 20.83
N ASP A 267 1.86 1.05 19.55
CA ASP A 267 2.30 2.15 18.69
C ASP A 267 1.19 3.20 18.53
N VAL A 268 -0.04 2.77 18.19
CA VAL A 268 -1.19 3.68 18.05
C VAL A 268 -1.53 4.36 19.38
N GLY A 269 -1.41 3.64 20.51
CA GLY A 269 -1.61 4.21 21.83
C GLY A 269 -0.61 5.32 22.18
N GLY A 270 0.62 5.25 21.66
CA GLY A 270 1.67 6.24 21.86
C GLY A 270 1.49 7.54 21.07
N PHE A 271 0.63 7.56 20.05
CA PHE A 271 0.43 8.76 19.20
C PHE A 271 -0.51 9.83 19.78
N LYS A 272 -1.15 9.56 20.92
CA LYS A 272 -2.15 10.45 21.54
C LYS A 272 -1.62 11.85 21.90
N ASP A 273 -0.33 11.96 22.19
CA ASP A 273 0.33 13.20 22.61
C ASP A 273 1.23 13.78 21.50
N SER A 274 1.14 13.26 20.28
CA SER A 274 1.89 13.77 19.13
C SER A 274 1.33 15.10 18.65
N PRO A 275 2.19 16.08 18.28
CA PRO A 275 1.74 17.30 17.63
C PRO A 275 1.27 17.06 16.18
N ASN A 276 1.63 15.94 15.58
CA ASN A 276 1.29 15.58 14.22
C ASN A 276 -0.05 14.85 14.17
N THR A 277 -0.82 15.07 13.12
CA THR A 277 -2.13 14.47 12.92
C THR A 277 -2.03 13.26 12.00
N LEU A 278 -2.32 12.08 12.53
CA LEU A 278 -2.39 10.84 11.75
C LEU A 278 -3.83 10.33 11.70
N LEU A 279 -4.33 10.14 10.49
CA LEU A 279 -5.58 9.41 10.24
C LEU A 279 -5.25 7.98 9.80
N ILE A 280 -5.66 7.00 10.60
CA ILE A 280 -5.49 5.58 10.28
C ILE A 280 -6.80 5.07 9.70
N LEU A 281 -6.77 4.64 8.43
CA LEU A 281 -7.90 3.99 7.77
C LEU A 281 -7.61 2.49 7.67
N GLY A 282 -8.37 1.67 8.38
CA GLY A 282 -8.35 0.23 8.22
C GLY A 282 -9.40 -0.22 7.22
N ALA A 283 -9.09 -1.12 6.30
CA ALA A 283 -10.06 -1.71 5.40
C ALA A 283 -10.13 -3.23 5.61
N THR A 284 -11.35 -3.78 5.65
CA THR A 284 -11.57 -5.22 5.79
C THR A 284 -12.83 -5.69 5.08
N ASN A 285 -12.80 -6.93 4.62
CA ASN A 285 -13.97 -7.64 4.15
C ASN A 285 -14.58 -8.53 5.25
N LYS A 286 -13.89 -8.70 6.40
CA LYS A 286 -14.27 -9.62 7.47
C LYS A 286 -14.11 -8.97 8.85
N PRO A 287 -14.94 -7.96 9.18
CA PRO A 287 -14.77 -7.21 10.42
C PRO A 287 -14.92 -8.06 11.69
N TRP A 288 -15.59 -9.21 11.61
CA TRP A 288 -15.76 -10.16 12.72
C TRP A 288 -14.50 -11.00 13.01
N GLU A 289 -13.50 -11.01 12.11
CA GLU A 289 -12.21 -11.68 12.33
C GLU A 289 -11.18 -10.77 13.02
N ILE A 290 -11.46 -9.48 13.21
CA ILE A 290 -10.53 -8.53 13.84
C ILE A 290 -10.60 -8.63 15.37
N ASP A 291 -9.43 -8.46 16.02
CA ASP A 291 -9.32 -8.42 17.48
C ASP A 291 -10.12 -7.27 18.10
N GLU A 292 -10.92 -7.55 19.11
CA GLU A 292 -11.82 -6.57 19.74
C GLU A 292 -11.09 -5.40 20.42
N ALA A 293 -9.84 -5.60 20.85
CA ALA A 293 -9.06 -4.54 21.46
C ALA A 293 -8.74 -3.41 20.47
N VAL A 294 -8.78 -3.69 19.17
CA VAL A 294 -8.53 -2.72 18.10
C VAL A 294 -9.66 -1.67 18.01
N PHE A 295 -10.87 -2.01 18.49
CA PHE A 295 -12.04 -1.14 18.47
C PHE A 295 -12.22 -0.28 19.72
N ARG A 296 -11.24 -0.26 20.62
CA ARG A 296 -11.29 0.60 21.81
C ARG A 296 -10.90 2.03 21.47
N THR A 297 -11.42 2.98 22.26
CA THR A 297 -11.19 4.42 22.10
C THR A 297 -9.71 4.78 21.91
N GLY A 298 -9.44 5.58 20.89
CA GLY A 298 -8.10 6.01 20.48
C GLY A 298 -7.40 5.05 19.53
N ARG A 299 -8.16 4.18 18.84
CA ARG A 299 -7.68 3.24 17.81
C ARG A 299 -8.61 3.32 16.60
N PHE A 300 -9.38 2.27 16.29
CA PHE A 300 -10.47 2.36 15.32
C PHE A 300 -11.77 2.72 16.05
N ASP A 301 -11.88 3.98 16.42
CA ASP A 301 -13.01 4.51 17.20
C ASP A 301 -14.29 4.52 16.36
N GLU A 302 -14.11 4.82 15.07
CA GLU A 302 -15.19 4.95 14.12
C GLU A 302 -15.22 3.77 13.15
N LYS A 303 -16.42 3.39 12.73
CA LYS A 303 -16.66 2.28 11.81
C LYS A 303 -17.62 2.72 10.75
N LEU A 304 -17.23 2.56 9.49
CA LEU A 304 -17.99 2.97 8.34
C LEU A 304 -18.27 1.79 7.43
N HIS A 305 -19.55 1.46 7.28
CA HIS A 305 -19.97 0.40 6.37
C HIS A 305 -19.94 0.89 4.93
N ILE A 306 -19.15 0.23 4.11
CA ILE A 306 -19.10 0.42 2.65
C ILE A 306 -19.90 -0.73 2.02
N GLY A 307 -21.21 -0.52 1.91
CA GLY A 307 -22.16 -1.52 1.43
C GLY A 307 -22.10 -1.75 -0.09
N VAL A 308 -23.06 -2.51 -0.59
CA VAL A 308 -23.25 -2.70 -2.03
C VAL A 308 -23.74 -1.40 -2.66
N PRO A 309 -23.34 -1.09 -3.92
CA PRO A 309 -23.80 0.10 -4.61
C PRO A 309 -25.33 0.03 -4.83
N ASP A 310 -26.03 1.14 -4.60
CA ASP A 310 -27.43 1.31 -4.94
C ASP A 310 -27.64 1.39 -6.47
N SER A 311 -28.88 1.43 -6.93
CA SER A 311 -29.20 1.48 -8.36
C SER A 311 -28.62 2.73 -9.04
N ALA A 312 -28.61 3.87 -8.36
CA ALA A 312 -28.03 5.11 -8.88
C ALA A 312 -26.50 5.02 -9.05
N ALA A 313 -25.81 4.43 -8.05
CA ALA A 313 -24.38 4.18 -8.11
C ALA A 313 -24.04 3.20 -9.25
N ARG A 314 -24.76 2.09 -9.40
CA ARG A 314 -24.56 1.14 -10.48
C ARG A 314 -24.77 1.79 -11.85
N LEU A 315 -25.77 2.66 -11.98
CA LEU A 315 -26.00 3.44 -13.20
C LEU A 315 -24.80 4.36 -13.52
N GLY A 316 -24.28 5.07 -12.51
CA GLY A 316 -23.08 5.90 -12.63
C GLY A 316 -21.89 5.08 -13.11
N MET A 317 -21.63 3.92 -12.49
CA MET A 317 -20.56 3.00 -12.88
C MET A 317 -20.70 2.50 -14.32
N LEU A 318 -21.92 2.13 -14.75
CA LEU A 318 -22.19 1.70 -16.12
C LEU A 318 -21.95 2.84 -17.13
N ARG A 319 -22.46 4.04 -16.85
CA ARG A 319 -22.23 5.22 -17.70
C ARG A 319 -20.76 5.57 -17.83
N ARG A 320 -20.01 5.50 -16.72
CA ARG A 320 -18.56 5.74 -16.71
C ARG A 320 -17.81 4.65 -17.50
N SER A 321 -18.19 3.39 -17.36
CA SER A 321 -17.58 2.26 -18.06
C SER A 321 -17.81 2.30 -19.56
N PHE A 322 -18.97 2.76 -20.00
CA PHE A 322 -19.32 2.87 -21.42
C PHE A 322 -19.13 4.27 -21.99
N LYS A 323 -18.42 5.19 -21.29
CA LYS A 323 -18.25 6.59 -21.71
C LYS A 323 -17.74 6.74 -23.15
N THR A 324 -16.89 5.83 -23.60
CA THR A 324 -16.28 5.85 -24.95
C THR A 324 -16.80 4.74 -25.86
N ALA A 325 -17.62 3.84 -25.34
CA ALA A 325 -18.16 2.71 -26.11
C ALA A 325 -19.53 3.10 -26.71
N PRO A 326 -19.74 2.94 -28.03
CA PRO A 326 -21.04 3.18 -28.62
C PRO A 326 -22.03 2.12 -28.15
N LEU A 327 -23.22 2.56 -27.71
CA LEU A 327 -24.31 1.70 -27.27
C LEU A 327 -25.39 1.66 -28.34
N ALA A 328 -25.92 0.47 -28.58
CA ALA A 328 -27.08 0.30 -29.45
C ALA A 328 -28.37 0.84 -28.80
N PRO A 329 -29.39 1.22 -29.60
CA PRO A 329 -30.65 1.75 -29.07
C PRO A 329 -31.43 0.81 -28.15
N ASP A 330 -31.13 -0.48 -28.17
CA ASP A 330 -31.75 -1.51 -27.31
C ASP A 330 -31.11 -1.61 -25.91
N VAL A 331 -30.08 -0.81 -25.61
CA VAL A 331 -29.40 -0.78 -24.32
C VAL A 331 -29.99 0.30 -23.43
N ASP A 332 -30.81 -0.10 -22.46
CA ASP A 332 -31.36 0.77 -21.40
C ASP A 332 -30.50 0.64 -20.13
N LEU A 333 -29.51 1.52 -19.93
CA LEU A 333 -28.64 1.50 -18.76
C LEU A 333 -29.37 1.63 -17.42
N PRO A 334 -30.38 2.48 -17.25
CA PRO A 334 -31.23 2.49 -16.04
C PRO A 334 -31.83 1.13 -15.72
N ALA A 335 -32.47 0.46 -16.68
CA ALA A 335 -33.04 -0.88 -16.48
C ALA A 335 -31.95 -1.92 -16.13
N TRP A 336 -30.77 -1.83 -16.75
CA TRP A 336 -29.63 -2.67 -16.39
C TRP A 336 -29.11 -2.41 -14.99
N ALA A 337 -29.06 -1.14 -14.53
CA ALA A 337 -28.63 -0.82 -13.19
C ALA A 337 -29.56 -1.41 -12.10
N GLU A 338 -30.88 -1.44 -12.33
CA GLU A 338 -31.84 -2.09 -11.44
C GLU A 338 -31.66 -3.61 -11.42
N ARG A 339 -31.49 -4.21 -12.59
CA ARG A 339 -31.33 -5.65 -12.76
C ARG A 339 -30.05 -6.21 -12.12
N LEU A 340 -29.02 -5.40 -11.97
CA LEU A 340 -27.74 -5.77 -11.34
C LEU A 340 -27.77 -5.61 -9.80
N GLU A 341 -28.92 -5.76 -9.16
CA GLU A 341 -29.05 -5.80 -7.71
C GLU A 341 -28.08 -6.82 -7.09
N ASN A 342 -27.47 -6.44 -5.98
CA ASN A 342 -26.45 -7.22 -5.26
C ASN A 342 -25.12 -7.44 -6.02
N TYR A 343 -24.89 -6.79 -7.14
CA TYR A 343 -23.55 -6.77 -7.76
C TYR A 343 -22.63 -5.81 -7.03
N SER A 344 -21.37 -6.22 -6.77
CA SER A 344 -20.34 -5.32 -6.26
C SER A 344 -19.94 -4.29 -7.32
N GLY A 345 -19.31 -3.20 -6.91
CA GLY A 345 -18.78 -2.20 -7.85
C GLY A 345 -17.81 -2.83 -8.85
N SER A 346 -16.95 -3.75 -8.41
CA SER A 346 -16.03 -4.48 -9.30
C SER A 346 -16.74 -5.40 -10.27
N ASP A 347 -17.87 -6.04 -9.86
CA ASP A 347 -18.65 -6.88 -10.74
C ASP A 347 -19.31 -6.06 -11.85
N VAL A 348 -19.91 -4.89 -11.52
CA VAL A 348 -20.52 -3.97 -12.48
C VAL A 348 -19.53 -3.49 -13.53
N VAL A 349 -18.33 -3.04 -13.09
CA VAL A 349 -17.26 -2.61 -14.00
C VAL A 349 -16.74 -3.79 -14.82
N GLY A 350 -16.56 -4.96 -14.19
CA GLY A 350 -16.14 -6.19 -14.85
C GLY A 350 -17.13 -6.64 -15.94
N LEU A 351 -18.44 -6.56 -15.63
CA LEU A 351 -19.54 -6.89 -16.53
C LEU A 351 -19.54 -5.93 -17.75
N ALA A 352 -19.43 -4.64 -17.53
CA ALA A 352 -19.37 -3.66 -18.62
C ALA A 352 -18.16 -3.90 -19.55
N ARG A 353 -16.98 -4.20 -18.96
CA ARG A 353 -15.79 -4.59 -19.72
C ARG A 353 -16.02 -5.87 -20.51
N LYS A 354 -16.67 -6.87 -19.91
CA LYS A 354 -16.98 -8.13 -20.58
C LYS A 354 -17.95 -7.95 -21.74
N ALA A 355 -18.99 -7.13 -21.59
CA ALA A 355 -19.92 -6.80 -22.66
C ALA A 355 -19.21 -6.11 -23.84
N ALA A 356 -18.32 -5.14 -23.53
CA ALA A 356 -17.51 -4.48 -24.56
C ALA A 356 -16.59 -5.47 -25.31
N GLN A 357 -15.98 -6.43 -24.61
CA GLN A 357 -15.16 -7.49 -25.23
C GLN A 357 -15.99 -8.40 -26.16
N ILE A 358 -17.21 -8.75 -25.75
CA ILE A 358 -18.14 -9.56 -26.57
C ILE A 358 -18.54 -8.78 -27.81
N ALA A 359 -18.93 -7.51 -27.66
CA ALA A 359 -19.27 -6.62 -28.76
C ALA A 359 -18.11 -6.48 -29.75
N PHE A 360 -16.90 -6.29 -29.25
CA PHE A 360 -15.68 -6.19 -30.07
C PHE A 360 -15.45 -7.46 -30.89
N ARG A 361 -15.50 -8.62 -30.26
CA ARG A 361 -15.33 -9.89 -30.95
C ARG A 361 -16.39 -10.07 -32.06
N ARG A 362 -17.66 -9.81 -31.71
CA ARG A 362 -18.76 -9.88 -32.68
C ARG A 362 -18.57 -8.94 -33.86
N SER A 363 -18.09 -7.73 -33.63
CA SER A 363 -17.83 -6.74 -34.71
C SER A 363 -16.79 -7.23 -35.73
N ILE A 364 -15.79 -7.98 -35.26
CA ILE A 364 -14.81 -8.62 -36.15
C ILE A 364 -15.45 -9.74 -36.95
N ASP A 365 -16.20 -10.65 -36.28
CA ASP A 365 -16.82 -11.79 -36.91
C ASP A 365 -17.89 -11.36 -37.96
N GLU A 366 -18.65 -10.30 -37.68
CA GLU A 366 -19.68 -9.74 -38.53
C GLU A 366 -19.15 -8.68 -39.52
N SER A 367 -17.88 -8.27 -39.45
CA SER A 367 -17.31 -7.14 -40.21
C SER A 367 -18.15 -5.85 -40.10
N ALA A 368 -18.64 -5.56 -38.87
CA ALA A 368 -19.55 -4.47 -38.57
C ALA A 368 -18.92 -3.51 -37.55
N ASP A 369 -19.51 -2.33 -37.36
CA ASP A 369 -19.05 -1.37 -36.34
C ASP A 369 -19.18 -1.94 -34.92
N PRO A 370 -18.21 -1.64 -34.03
CA PRO A 370 -18.20 -2.12 -32.64
C PRO A 370 -19.22 -1.34 -31.80
N VAL A 371 -20.43 -1.87 -31.67
CA VAL A 371 -21.53 -1.31 -30.88
C VAL A 371 -21.97 -2.33 -29.84
N VAL A 372 -22.06 -1.93 -28.58
CA VAL A 372 -22.55 -2.80 -27.51
C VAL A 372 -24.07 -2.93 -27.59
N ARG A 373 -24.59 -4.15 -27.70
CA ARG A 373 -26.01 -4.49 -27.76
C ARG A 373 -26.50 -5.05 -26.43
N ALA A 374 -27.80 -5.07 -26.19
CA ALA A 374 -28.38 -5.71 -25.01
C ALA A 374 -28.00 -7.19 -24.90
N SER A 375 -27.90 -7.90 -26.02
CA SER A 375 -27.44 -9.29 -26.06
C SER A 375 -26.02 -9.52 -25.54
N ASP A 376 -25.12 -8.54 -25.71
CA ASP A 376 -23.74 -8.58 -25.21
C ASP A 376 -23.73 -8.47 -23.67
N LEU A 377 -24.59 -7.58 -23.11
CA LEU A 377 -24.80 -7.45 -21.67
C LEU A 377 -25.43 -8.73 -21.08
N GLU A 378 -26.41 -9.34 -21.74
CA GLU A 378 -26.97 -10.63 -21.34
C GLU A 378 -25.90 -11.73 -21.26
N ALA A 379 -25.02 -11.79 -22.25
CA ALA A 379 -23.92 -12.73 -22.28
C ALA A 379 -22.89 -12.43 -21.16
N ALA A 380 -22.65 -11.16 -20.89
CA ALA A 380 -21.75 -10.72 -19.81
C ALA A 380 -22.30 -11.11 -18.41
N VAL A 381 -23.60 -10.92 -18.16
CA VAL A 381 -24.25 -11.35 -16.89
C VAL A 381 -24.13 -12.85 -16.68
N ARG A 382 -24.32 -13.67 -17.73
CA ARG A 382 -24.11 -15.12 -17.64
C ARG A 382 -22.67 -15.50 -17.32
N ALA A 383 -21.71 -14.70 -17.78
CA ALA A 383 -20.28 -14.95 -17.57
C ALA A 383 -19.74 -14.43 -16.23
N ILE A 384 -20.39 -13.41 -15.67
CA ILE A 384 -19.97 -12.76 -14.41
C ILE A 384 -21.19 -12.71 -13.49
N PRO A 385 -21.44 -13.75 -12.69
CA PRO A 385 -22.46 -13.72 -11.66
C PRO A 385 -22.07 -12.76 -10.53
N SER A 386 -23.04 -12.31 -9.73
CA SER A 386 -22.77 -11.52 -8.53
C SER A 386 -21.81 -12.26 -7.58
N SER A 387 -20.80 -11.55 -7.11
CA SER A 387 -19.87 -12.03 -6.07
C SER A 387 -20.46 -11.93 -4.66
N ILE A 388 -21.57 -11.20 -4.48
CA ILE A 388 -22.20 -10.94 -3.19
C ILE A 388 -23.37 -11.89 -2.98
N THR A 389 -23.28 -12.71 -1.94
CA THR A 389 -24.32 -13.68 -1.59
C THR A 389 -25.19 -13.14 -0.45
N PRO A 390 -26.46 -13.56 -0.37
CA PRO A 390 -27.33 -13.21 0.78
C PRO A 390 -26.75 -13.64 2.13
N ALA A 391 -26.03 -14.77 2.16
CA ALA A 391 -25.35 -15.23 3.37
C ALA A 391 -24.24 -14.28 3.83
N LEU A 392 -23.50 -13.69 2.90
CA LEU A 392 -22.48 -12.68 3.20
C LEU A 392 -23.12 -11.39 3.74
N LEU A 393 -24.21 -10.91 3.15
CA LEU A 393 -24.93 -9.73 3.64
C LEU A 393 -25.46 -9.95 5.06
N ALA A 394 -26.03 -11.13 5.33
CA ALA A 394 -26.50 -11.47 6.67
C ALA A 394 -25.38 -11.47 7.74
N GLN A 395 -24.13 -11.76 7.37
CA GLN A 395 -22.99 -11.65 8.29
C GLN A 395 -22.68 -10.19 8.65
N TYR A 396 -22.75 -9.25 7.68
CA TYR A 396 -22.59 -7.82 7.97
C TYR A 396 -23.71 -7.32 8.85
N ASP A 397 -24.96 -7.67 8.55
CA ASP A 397 -26.12 -7.31 9.39
C ASP A 397 -25.99 -7.84 10.84
N ALA A 398 -25.44 -9.04 10.99
CA ALA A 398 -25.20 -9.60 12.32
C ALA A 398 -24.09 -8.86 13.07
N PHE A 399 -23.01 -8.48 12.36
CA PHE A 399 -21.92 -7.68 12.92
C PHE A 399 -22.42 -6.30 13.37
N ASP A 400 -23.21 -5.63 12.53
CA ASP A 400 -23.76 -4.30 12.82
C ASP A 400 -24.67 -4.34 14.06
N ARG A 401 -25.57 -5.32 14.16
CA ARG A 401 -26.44 -5.51 15.32
C ARG A 401 -25.70 -5.78 16.62
N GLN A 402 -24.61 -6.51 16.59
CA GLN A 402 -23.80 -6.79 17.79
C GLN A 402 -23.03 -5.56 18.32
N ARG A 403 -22.81 -4.57 17.46
CA ARG A 403 -21.95 -3.44 17.77
C ARG A 403 -22.68 -2.11 17.96
N PHE A 404 -23.90 -1.97 17.42
CA PHE A 404 -24.70 -0.74 17.45
C PHE A 404 -26.09 -0.95 18.08
N GLY A 405 -26.48 -2.14 18.48
CA GLY A 405 -27.64 -2.50 19.27
C GLY A 405 -27.26 -2.63 20.73
#